data_80c5b4f5ff5c9d9ad4848e39db047bcc
#
_entry.id   80c5b4f5ff5c9d9ad4848e39db047bcc
#
_cell.length_a   1.000
_cell.length_b   1.000
_cell.length_c   1.000
_cell.angle_alpha   90.00
_cell.angle_beta   90.00
_cell.angle_gamma   90.00
#
_symmetry.space_group_name_H-M   'P 1'
#
loop_
_entity.id
_entity.type
_entity.pdbx_description
1 polymer ?
#
loop_
_entity_poly.entity_id
_entity_poly.type
_entity_poly.pdbx_seq_one_letter_code
_entity_poly.pdbx_strand_id
1 'polypeptide(L)'
;MALNIDWAKWWGRLLGTDFDRDQMTIEILRQRYVDEMQAINRLTRHAHKMHYPQFCRKLLDIAAGKSKHAEWIGERLIALGAGLPEVIECRSTGENSWQYLLTDLAEEKRSADRLREQIWRIESDHPEVSQLLQRIFDAETVYREDLSDMIRRSDGFALSLA
;
A
#
# COMPACT_ATOMS: atom_id res chain seq x y z
N MET A 1 -20.57 4.38 -41.38
CA MET A 1 -19.96 4.30 -40.02
C MET A 1 -20.04 2.86 -39.54
N ALA A 2 -18.97 2.08 -39.62
CA ALA A 2 -18.96 0.71 -39.11
C ALA A 2 -18.72 0.81 -37.60
N LEU A 3 -19.72 0.39 -36.81
CA LEU A 3 -19.57 0.17 -35.37
C LEU A 3 -18.56 -0.98 -35.18
N ASN A 4 -17.35 -0.63 -34.79
CA ASN A 4 -16.34 -1.62 -34.47
C ASN A 4 -16.70 -2.21 -33.08
N ILE A 5 -17.63 -3.18 -33.11
CA ILE A 5 -18.03 -3.90 -31.89
C ILE A 5 -16.88 -4.82 -31.57
N ASP A 6 -16.22 -4.59 -30.44
CA ASP A 6 -15.20 -5.48 -29.90
C ASP A 6 -15.88 -6.78 -29.43
N TRP A 7 -15.99 -7.73 -30.36
CA TRP A 7 -16.67 -9.00 -30.15
C TRP A 7 -16.04 -9.81 -29.01
N ALA A 8 -14.74 -9.66 -28.76
CA ALA A 8 -14.06 -10.35 -27.68
C ALA A 8 -14.57 -9.86 -26.31
N LYS A 9 -14.73 -8.54 -26.13
CA LYS A 9 -15.33 -7.97 -24.91
C LYS A 9 -16.80 -8.35 -24.75
N TRP A 10 -17.55 -8.42 -25.86
CA TRP A 10 -18.96 -8.80 -25.80
C TRP A 10 -19.12 -10.27 -25.37
N TRP A 11 -18.32 -11.19 -25.94
CA TRP A 11 -18.31 -12.58 -25.56
C TRP A 11 -17.77 -12.83 -24.14
N GLY A 12 -16.75 -12.08 -23.68
CA GLY A 12 -16.24 -12.15 -22.31
C GLY A 12 -17.31 -11.82 -21.27
N ARG A 13 -18.11 -10.76 -21.52
CA ARG A 13 -19.28 -10.42 -20.67
C ARG A 13 -20.35 -11.49 -20.67
N LEU A 14 -20.64 -12.08 -21.83
CA LEU A 14 -21.66 -13.12 -21.97
C LEU A 14 -21.27 -14.44 -21.27
N LEU A 15 -19.97 -14.75 -21.23
CA LEU A 15 -19.42 -15.95 -20.61
C LEU A 15 -19.05 -15.78 -19.13
N GLY A 16 -19.20 -14.58 -18.56
CA GLY A 16 -18.88 -14.29 -17.16
C GLY A 16 -17.38 -14.18 -16.85
N THR A 17 -16.50 -14.37 -17.83
CA THR A 17 -15.03 -14.32 -17.62
C THR A 17 -14.55 -12.93 -17.26
N ASP A 18 -15.16 -11.86 -17.79
CA ASP A 18 -14.83 -10.48 -17.42
C ASP A 18 -15.29 -10.16 -16.00
N PHE A 19 -16.40 -10.74 -15.54
CA PHE A 19 -16.89 -10.55 -14.19
C PHE A 19 -15.93 -11.14 -13.15
N ASP A 20 -15.38 -12.32 -13.38
CA ASP A 20 -14.41 -12.95 -12.47
C ASP A 20 -13.10 -12.16 -12.41
N ARG A 21 -12.65 -11.59 -13.54
CA ARG A 21 -11.45 -10.74 -13.62
C ARG A 21 -11.63 -9.42 -12.88
N ASP A 22 -12.77 -8.76 -13.07
CA ASP A 22 -13.11 -7.53 -12.35
C ASP A 22 -13.18 -7.78 -10.84
N GLN A 23 -13.77 -8.91 -10.41
CA GLN A 23 -13.84 -9.29 -9.00
C GLN A 23 -12.45 -9.52 -8.38
N MET A 24 -11.55 -10.20 -9.09
CA MET A 24 -10.17 -10.39 -8.63
C MET A 24 -9.44 -9.04 -8.49
N THR A 25 -9.61 -8.15 -9.45
CA THR A 25 -8.99 -6.81 -9.41
C THR A 25 -9.55 -5.97 -8.27
N ILE A 26 -10.86 -6.01 -8.05
CA ILE A 26 -11.52 -5.34 -6.92
C ILE A 26 -10.98 -5.86 -5.59
N GLU A 27 -10.82 -7.18 -5.44
CA GLU A 27 -10.29 -7.78 -4.22
C GLU A 27 -8.84 -7.38 -3.95
N ILE A 28 -8.00 -7.36 -4.99
CA ILE A 28 -6.62 -6.88 -4.91
C ILE A 28 -6.59 -5.40 -4.47
N LEU A 29 -7.40 -4.55 -5.06
CA LEU A 29 -7.47 -3.13 -4.70
C LEU A 29 -8.00 -2.92 -3.28
N ARG A 30 -9.01 -3.70 -2.84
CA ARG A 30 -9.52 -3.66 -1.46
C ARG A 30 -8.44 -4.02 -0.46
N GLN A 31 -7.73 -5.12 -0.71
CA GLN A 31 -6.62 -5.53 0.16
C GLN A 31 -5.53 -4.47 0.19
N ARG A 32 -5.16 -3.91 -0.98
CA ARG A 32 -4.16 -2.84 -1.06
C ARG A 32 -4.59 -1.59 -0.30
N TYR A 33 -5.85 -1.17 -0.43
CA TYR A 33 -6.40 -0.04 0.31
C TYR A 33 -6.28 -0.24 1.83
N VAL A 34 -6.64 -1.42 2.32
CA VAL A 34 -6.51 -1.78 3.75
C VAL A 34 -5.05 -1.73 4.19
N ASP A 35 -4.14 -2.30 3.40
CA ASP A 35 -2.70 -2.30 3.69
C ASP A 35 -2.16 -0.87 3.81
N GLU A 36 -2.52 0.05 2.90
CA GLU A 36 -2.12 1.46 2.96
C GLU A 36 -2.67 2.15 4.22
N MET A 37 -3.95 1.99 4.50
CA MET A 37 -4.60 2.61 5.67
C MET A 37 -4.01 2.10 6.99
N GLN A 38 -3.72 0.81 7.09
CA GLN A 38 -3.05 0.23 8.26
C GLN A 38 -1.62 0.76 8.42
N ALA A 39 -0.88 0.91 7.31
CA ALA A 39 0.45 1.50 7.33
C ALA A 39 0.43 2.97 7.77
N ILE A 40 -0.52 3.77 7.26
CA ILE A 40 -0.73 5.17 7.69
C ILE A 40 -0.93 5.24 9.21
N ASN A 41 -1.86 4.46 9.74
CA ASN A 41 -2.18 4.43 11.17
C ASN A 41 -0.97 4.00 12.01
N ARG A 42 -0.22 2.99 11.57
CA ARG A 42 0.98 2.50 12.24
C ARG A 42 2.08 3.55 12.24
N LEU A 43 2.45 4.08 11.06
CA LEU A 43 3.51 5.07 10.90
C LEU A 43 3.22 6.35 11.70
N THR A 44 1.98 6.83 11.69
CA THR A 44 1.55 8.00 12.46
C THR A 44 1.71 7.77 13.96
N ARG A 45 1.29 6.60 14.46
CA ARG A 45 1.48 6.25 15.89
C ARG A 45 2.95 6.14 16.27
N HIS A 46 3.77 5.53 15.41
CA HIS A 46 5.20 5.42 15.65
C HIS A 46 5.88 6.79 15.60
N ALA A 47 5.49 7.67 14.67
CA ALA A 47 6.01 9.03 14.59
C ALA A 47 5.85 9.79 15.90
N HIS A 48 4.68 9.70 16.54
CA HIS A 48 4.41 10.35 17.83
C HIS A 48 5.20 9.77 19.00
N LYS A 49 5.77 8.58 18.83
CA LYS A 49 6.61 7.90 19.84
C LYS A 49 8.11 8.00 19.54
N MET A 50 8.49 8.65 18.42
CA MET A 50 9.90 8.81 18.07
C MET A 50 10.60 9.78 19.01
N HIS A 51 11.76 9.36 19.48
CA HIS A 51 12.63 10.18 20.33
C HIS A 51 13.32 11.29 19.53
N TYR A 52 13.47 11.09 18.22
CA TYR A 52 14.16 12.00 17.31
C TYR A 52 13.15 12.79 16.46
N PRO A 53 13.06 14.13 16.61
CA PRO A 53 12.08 14.94 15.85
C PRO A 53 12.20 14.82 14.33
N GLN A 54 13.41 14.61 13.82
CA GLN A 54 13.64 14.40 12.38
C GLN A 54 13.04 13.06 11.89
N PHE A 55 13.06 12.00 12.71
CA PHE A 55 12.44 10.73 12.37
C PHE A 55 10.91 10.82 12.46
N CYS A 56 10.40 11.54 13.46
CA CYS A 56 8.96 11.85 13.53
C CYS A 56 8.48 12.47 12.23
N ARG A 57 9.12 13.56 11.77
CA ARG A 57 8.76 14.22 10.51
C ARG A 57 8.82 13.28 9.32
N LYS A 58 9.90 12.50 9.21
CA LYS A 58 10.08 11.57 8.08
C LYS A 58 9.00 10.48 8.04
N LEU A 59 8.62 9.91 9.18
CA LEU A 59 7.51 8.96 9.25
C LEU A 59 6.17 9.56 8.86
N LEU A 60 5.91 10.82 9.27
CA LEU A 60 4.70 11.55 8.85
C LEU A 60 4.69 11.85 7.36
N ASP A 61 5.85 12.17 6.76
CA ASP A 61 5.98 12.36 5.31
C ASP A 61 5.67 11.07 4.55
N ILE A 62 6.18 9.91 5.03
CA ILE A 62 5.86 8.59 4.45
C ILE A 62 4.36 8.31 4.60
N ALA A 63 3.76 8.55 5.76
CA ALA A 63 2.33 8.37 5.98
C ALA A 63 1.48 9.26 5.06
N ALA A 64 1.90 10.50 4.83
CA ALA A 64 1.24 11.40 3.87
C ALA A 64 1.34 10.89 2.42
N GLY A 65 2.48 10.32 2.03
CA GLY A 65 2.63 9.66 0.73
C GLY A 65 1.69 8.47 0.57
N LYS A 66 1.59 7.62 1.59
CA LYS A 66 0.65 6.48 1.61
C LYS A 66 -0.82 6.92 1.60
N SER A 67 -1.16 8.06 2.19
CA SER A 67 -2.52 8.62 2.09
C SER A 67 -2.91 8.92 0.65
N LYS A 68 -1.99 9.44 -0.17
CA LYS A 68 -2.22 9.63 -1.61
C LYS A 68 -2.40 8.30 -2.36
N HIS A 69 -1.63 7.27 -1.97
CA HIS A 69 -1.82 5.93 -2.54
C HIS A 69 -3.22 5.38 -2.23
N ALA A 70 -3.67 5.48 -0.98
CA ALA A 70 -5.01 5.06 -0.57
C ALA A 70 -6.10 5.83 -1.33
N GLU A 71 -5.93 7.13 -1.54
CA GLU A 71 -6.85 7.96 -2.34
C GLU A 71 -6.95 7.43 -3.78
N TRP A 72 -5.83 7.22 -4.47
CA TRP A 72 -5.82 6.70 -5.85
C TRP A 72 -6.46 5.31 -5.97
N ILE A 73 -6.19 4.43 -5.00
CA ILE A 73 -6.80 3.09 -4.95
C ILE A 73 -8.31 3.21 -4.71
N GLY A 74 -8.71 4.08 -3.78
CA GLY A 74 -10.13 4.33 -3.47
C GLY A 74 -10.91 4.86 -4.67
N GLU A 75 -10.34 5.82 -5.41
CA GLU A 75 -10.94 6.33 -6.65
C GLU A 75 -11.13 5.20 -7.69
N ARG A 76 -10.14 4.31 -7.80
CA ARG A 76 -10.22 3.19 -8.73
C ARG A 76 -11.27 2.15 -8.29
N LEU A 77 -11.39 1.85 -7.01
CA LEU A 77 -12.45 0.99 -6.46
C LEU A 77 -13.83 1.55 -6.79
N ILE A 78 -14.04 2.84 -6.57
CA ILE A 78 -15.31 3.52 -6.89
C ILE A 78 -15.60 3.45 -8.39
N ALA A 79 -14.61 3.69 -9.24
CA ALA A 79 -14.74 3.60 -10.69
C ALA A 79 -15.12 2.19 -11.17
N LEU A 80 -14.71 1.15 -10.45
CA LEU A 80 -15.11 -0.25 -10.69
C LEU A 80 -16.45 -0.61 -10.03
N GLY A 81 -17.17 0.35 -9.46
CA GLY A 81 -18.45 0.13 -8.79
C GLY A 81 -18.35 -0.54 -7.42
N ALA A 82 -17.16 -0.59 -6.82
CA ALA A 82 -16.93 -1.17 -5.51
C ALA A 82 -16.93 -0.10 -4.41
N GLY A 83 -17.42 -0.46 -3.22
CA GLY A 83 -17.29 0.38 -2.02
C GLY A 83 -15.92 0.25 -1.38
N LEU A 84 -15.53 1.27 -0.59
CA LEU A 84 -14.32 1.21 0.21
C LEU A 84 -14.47 0.17 1.33
N PRO A 85 -13.43 -0.63 1.58
CA PRO A 85 -13.46 -1.61 2.66
C PRO A 85 -13.35 -0.95 4.03
N GLU A 86 -13.91 -1.62 5.05
CA GLU A 86 -13.66 -1.25 6.44
C GLU A 86 -12.22 -1.57 6.82
N VAL A 87 -11.59 -0.65 7.56
CA VAL A 87 -10.20 -0.78 8.01
C VAL A 87 -10.17 -1.06 9.50
N ILE A 88 -9.72 -2.24 9.85
CA ILE A 88 -9.51 -2.62 11.25
C ILE A 88 -8.10 -2.20 11.67
N GLU A 89 -8.00 -1.47 12.77
CA GLU A 89 -6.71 -1.06 13.31
C GLU A 89 -5.93 -2.26 13.86
N CYS A 90 -4.70 -2.41 13.40
CA CYS A 90 -3.75 -3.37 13.96
C CYS A 90 -3.00 -2.73 15.13
N ARG A 91 -2.83 -3.50 16.20
CA ARG A 91 -1.96 -3.08 17.31
C ARG A 91 -0.50 -3.12 16.84
N SER A 92 0.23 -2.06 17.14
CA SER A 92 1.67 -2.03 16.90
C SER A 92 2.39 -2.39 18.20
N THR A 93 3.41 -3.22 18.09
CA THR A 93 4.28 -3.63 19.19
C THR A 93 5.66 -2.96 19.01
N GLY A 94 6.23 -2.55 20.12
CA GLY A 94 7.56 -1.94 20.18
C GLY A 94 7.70 -1.12 21.45
N GLU A 95 8.92 -1.00 21.97
CA GLU A 95 9.22 -0.28 23.22
C GLU A 95 10.04 0.98 22.98
N ASN A 96 10.66 1.09 21.80
CA ASN A 96 11.57 2.19 21.46
C ASN A 96 11.57 2.57 19.98
N SER A 97 12.18 3.70 19.66
CA SER A 97 12.28 4.22 18.30
C SER A 97 12.89 3.21 17.32
N TRP A 98 13.92 2.49 17.70
CA TRP A 98 14.59 1.51 16.86
C TRP A 98 13.69 0.31 16.54
N GLN A 99 12.99 -0.23 17.55
CA GLN A 99 12.04 -1.34 17.36
C GLN A 99 10.84 -0.94 16.50
N TYR A 100 10.32 0.28 16.66
CA TYR A 100 9.27 0.80 15.78
C TYR A 100 9.73 0.85 14.33
N LEU A 101 10.92 1.39 14.06
CA LEU A 101 11.49 1.46 12.71
C LEU A 101 11.74 0.08 12.10
N LEU A 102 12.25 -0.88 12.89
CA LEU A 102 12.40 -2.27 12.43
C LEU A 102 11.07 -2.90 12.05
N THR A 103 10.04 -2.68 12.86
CA THR A 103 8.68 -3.17 12.59
C THR A 103 8.16 -2.55 11.30
N ASP A 104 8.30 -1.24 11.13
CA ASP A 104 7.86 -0.54 9.94
C ASP A 104 8.56 -1.05 8.69
N LEU A 105 9.89 -1.21 8.72
CA LEU A 105 10.64 -1.74 7.58
C LEU A 105 10.25 -3.18 7.24
N ALA A 106 10.00 -4.03 8.26
CA ALA A 106 9.58 -5.41 8.03
C ALA A 106 8.20 -5.47 7.37
N GLU A 107 7.26 -4.64 7.82
CA GLU A 107 5.93 -4.55 7.20
C GLU A 107 5.98 -4.01 5.77
N GLU A 108 6.79 -2.96 5.52
CA GLU A 108 6.98 -2.42 4.17
C GLU A 108 7.60 -3.44 3.21
N LYS A 109 8.53 -4.28 3.67
CA LYS A 109 9.08 -5.38 2.84
C LYS A 109 8.01 -6.42 2.51
N ARG A 110 7.22 -6.86 3.50
CA ARG A 110 6.11 -7.80 3.26
C ARG A 110 5.06 -7.22 2.32
N SER A 111 4.75 -5.93 2.48
CA SER A 111 3.84 -5.20 1.60
C SER A 111 4.36 -5.17 0.16
N ALA A 112 5.65 -4.91 -0.04
CA ALA A 112 6.27 -4.89 -1.36
C ALA A 112 6.22 -6.25 -2.07
N ASP A 113 6.42 -7.35 -1.34
CA ASP A 113 6.34 -8.70 -1.93
C ASP A 113 4.91 -9.02 -2.38
N ARG A 114 3.89 -8.69 -1.54
CA ARG A 114 2.49 -8.84 -1.93
C ARG A 114 2.13 -7.95 -3.13
N LEU A 115 2.60 -6.70 -3.14
CA LEU A 115 2.31 -5.76 -4.21
C LEU A 115 2.89 -6.22 -5.56
N ARG A 116 4.10 -6.79 -5.55
CA ARG A 116 4.71 -7.37 -6.76
C ARG A 116 3.88 -8.54 -7.32
N GLU A 117 3.39 -9.43 -6.44
CA GLU A 117 2.50 -10.52 -6.84
C GLU A 117 1.17 -9.99 -7.39
N GLN A 118 0.58 -8.99 -6.75
CA GLN A 118 -0.67 -8.35 -7.18
C GLN A 118 -0.54 -7.73 -8.57
N ILE A 119 0.55 -7.00 -8.84
CA ILE A 119 0.84 -6.41 -10.13
C ILE A 119 0.88 -7.49 -11.21
N TRP A 120 1.66 -8.55 -10.97
CA TRP A 120 1.81 -9.66 -11.93
C TRP A 120 0.47 -10.34 -12.25
N ARG A 121 -0.39 -10.51 -11.26
CA ARG A 121 -1.69 -11.19 -11.44
C ARG A 121 -2.69 -10.45 -12.30
N ILE A 122 -2.61 -9.11 -12.37
CA ILE A 122 -3.59 -8.28 -13.09
C ILE A 122 -3.03 -7.58 -14.32
N GLU A 123 -1.74 -7.73 -14.61
CA GLU A 123 -1.05 -7.02 -15.68
C GLU A 123 -1.72 -7.22 -17.05
N SER A 124 -2.15 -8.45 -17.34
CA SER A 124 -2.79 -8.80 -18.61
C SER A 124 -4.24 -8.33 -18.71
N ASP A 125 -4.96 -8.31 -17.60
CA ASP A 125 -6.41 -8.09 -17.57
C ASP A 125 -6.77 -6.62 -17.33
N HIS A 126 -6.01 -5.93 -16.47
CA HIS A 126 -6.21 -4.54 -16.08
C HIS A 126 -4.89 -3.76 -16.09
N PRO A 127 -4.30 -3.50 -17.27
CA PRO A 127 -2.99 -2.85 -17.38
C PRO A 127 -2.93 -1.46 -16.75
N GLU A 128 -4.04 -0.71 -16.73
CA GLU A 128 -4.10 0.60 -16.08
C GLU A 128 -4.07 0.52 -14.54
N VAL A 129 -4.65 -0.55 -13.96
CA VAL A 129 -4.55 -0.82 -12.52
C VAL A 129 -3.16 -1.32 -12.18
N SER A 130 -2.59 -2.20 -13.00
CA SER A 130 -1.21 -2.67 -12.86
C SER A 130 -0.22 -1.51 -12.87
N GLN A 131 -0.37 -0.54 -13.79
CA GLN A 131 0.45 0.67 -13.84
C GLN A 131 0.30 1.54 -12.59
N LEU A 132 -0.92 1.69 -12.06
CA LEU A 132 -1.14 2.38 -10.80
C LEU A 132 -0.38 1.70 -9.66
N LEU A 133 -0.51 0.39 -9.52
CA LEU A 133 0.17 -0.38 -8.48
C LEU A 133 1.69 -0.34 -8.66
N GLN A 134 2.21 -0.33 -9.90
CA GLN A 134 3.64 -0.17 -10.16
C GLN A 134 4.16 1.19 -9.69
N ARG A 135 3.43 2.28 -9.93
CA ARG A 135 3.80 3.62 -9.42
C ARG A 135 3.86 3.65 -7.90
N ILE A 136 2.92 2.97 -7.23
CA ILE A 136 2.92 2.84 -5.76
C ILE A 136 4.16 2.06 -5.32
N PHE A 137 4.46 0.93 -5.96
CA PHE A 137 5.64 0.10 -5.65
C PHE A 137 6.96 0.88 -5.76
N ASP A 138 7.09 1.70 -6.82
CA ASP A 138 8.28 2.53 -7.06
C ASP A 138 8.44 3.59 -5.95
N ALA A 139 7.35 4.27 -5.56
CA ALA A 139 7.36 5.23 -4.47
C ALA A 139 7.70 4.57 -3.12
N GLU A 140 7.16 3.39 -2.83
CA GLU A 140 7.44 2.64 -1.60
C GLU A 140 8.89 2.14 -1.51
N THR A 141 9.60 2.02 -2.63
CA THR A 141 11.03 1.69 -2.61
C THR A 141 11.83 2.77 -1.90
N VAL A 142 11.53 4.04 -2.17
CA VAL A 142 12.15 5.18 -1.48
C VAL A 142 11.82 5.16 0.02
N TYR A 143 10.59 4.81 0.40
CA TYR A 143 10.19 4.72 1.82
C TYR A 143 10.99 3.65 2.57
N ARG A 144 11.25 2.50 1.95
CA ARG A 144 12.09 1.44 2.56
C ARG A 144 13.54 1.86 2.71
N GLU A 145 14.08 2.64 1.78
CA GLU A 145 15.43 3.23 1.88
C GLU A 145 15.48 4.23 3.03
N ASP A 146 14.51 5.11 3.14
CA ASP A 146 14.39 6.09 4.24
C ASP A 146 14.32 5.41 5.62
N LEU A 147 13.49 4.37 5.75
CA LEU A 147 13.38 3.58 6.98
C LEU A 147 14.71 2.89 7.32
N SER A 148 15.38 2.32 6.34
CA SER A 148 16.69 1.68 6.51
C SER A 148 17.75 2.68 6.96
N ASP A 149 17.73 3.90 6.44
CA ASP A 149 18.64 4.97 6.85
C ASP A 149 18.37 5.44 8.28
N MET A 150 17.10 5.62 8.66
CA MET A 150 16.74 5.96 10.03
C MET A 150 17.16 4.89 11.04
N ILE A 151 17.02 3.60 10.70
CA ILE A 151 17.47 2.49 11.55
C ILE A 151 18.98 2.56 11.77
N ARG A 152 19.77 2.81 10.72
CA ARG A 152 21.22 2.93 10.83
C ARG A 152 21.69 4.11 11.71
N ARG A 153 20.86 5.17 11.79
CA ARG A 153 21.13 6.36 12.60
C ARG A 153 20.52 6.32 13.99
N SER A 154 19.63 5.38 14.25
CA SER A 154 19.00 5.21 15.56
C SER A 154 19.93 4.40 16.47
N ASP A 155 20.04 4.83 17.73
CA ASP A 155 20.74 4.06 18.74
C ASP A 155 19.81 2.96 19.29
N GLY A 156 20.16 1.70 19.03
CA GLY A 156 19.44 0.55 19.55
C GLY A 156 19.47 0.42 21.08
N PHE A 157 20.37 1.14 21.74
CA PHE A 157 20.54 1.13 23.20
C PHE A 157 19.96 2.35 23.92
N ALA A 158 19.40 3.32 23.20
CA ALA A 158 18.88 4.57 23.77
C ALA A 158 17.73 4.40 24.79
N LEU A 159 17.30 3.18 25.06
CA LEU A 159 16.27 2.86 26.05
C LEU A 159 16.75 2.69 27.48
N SER A 160 18.02 2.54 27.68
CA SER A 160 18.55 2.23 29.01
C SER A 160 18.61 3.43 29.92
N LEU A 161 18.14 4.60 29.50
CA LEU A 161 18.31 5.88 30.18
C LEU A 161 17.00 6.67 30.43
N ALA A 162 15.84 6.05 30.28
CA ALA A 162 14.57 6.70 30.60
C ALA A 162 13.92 6.11 31.84
#